data_41d3f6f054e0ccffebd951e92954d3e2
#
_entry.id   41d3f6f054e0ccffebd951e92954d3e2
#
_cell.length_a   1.000
_cell.length_b   1.000
_cell.length_c   1.000
_cell.angle_alpha   90.00
_cell.angle_beta   90.00
_cell.angle_gamma   90.00
#
_symmetry.space_group_name_H-M   'P 1'
#
loop_
_entity.id
_entity.type
_entity.pdbx_description
1 polymer ?
#
loop_
_entity_poly.entity_id
_entity_poly.type
_entity_poly.pdbx_seq_one_letter_code
_entity_poly.pdbx_strand_id
1 'polypeptide(L)'
;AQMGVMMQDSFIFSGTIMDNIRYGNRTASDEDVIRAAKTVCAHDFIMEMENGYYTEVNERGSRLSAGQRQLISFARALLADPKVLILDEATSSIDTETELLLQKGLSELLKGRTSFIIAHRLSTIKNSNCILYVDRGDILERGTHEELLAQKGEYYKLYMSQFDFLTSLPPSES
;
A
#
# COMPACT_ATOMS: atom_id res chain seq x y z
N ALA A 1 -9.86 -4.02 -16.60
CA ALA A 1 -8.85 -3.02 -17.00
C ALA A 1 -7.47 -3.69 -16.98
N GLN A 2 -6.57 -3.36 -17.93
CA GLN A 2 -5.23 -3.97 -17.95
C GLN A 2 -4.25 -3.27 -16.99
N MET A 3 -4.54 -2.03 -16.60
CA MET A 3 -3.69 -1.22 -15.74
C MET A 3 -4.52 -0.62 -14.61
N GLY A 4 -4.00 -0.72 -13.39
CA GLY A 4 -4.52 -0.07 -12.19
C GLY A 4 -3.54 0.98 -11.69
N VAL A 5 -4.06 2.15 -11.28
CA VAL A 5 -3.26 3.22 -10.69
C VAL A 5 -3.84 3.53 -9.31
N MET A 6 -2.97 3.52 -8.30
CA MET A 6 -3.30 3.92 -6.93
C MET A 6 -2.46 5.14 -6.57
N MET A 7 -3.13 6.24 -6.34
CA MET A 7 -2.49 7.49 -5.92
C MET A 7 -2.26 7.49 -4.41
N GLN A 8 -1.37 8.35 -3.96
CA GLN A 8 -1.00 8.56 -2.56
C GLN A 8 -2.23 8.78 -1.64
N ASP A 9 -3.22 9.55 -2.11
CA ASP A 9 -4.48 9.74 -1.42
C ASP A 9 -5.48 8.63 -1.81
N SER A 10 -5.71 7.70 -0.88
CA SER A 10 -6.72 6.65 -1.04
C SER A 10 -8.12 7.26 -0.99
N PHE A 11 -8.68 7.58 -2.16
CA PHE A 11 -9.99 8.19 -2.26
C PHE A 11 -11.10 7.22 -1.87
N ILE A 12 -11.96 7.65 -0.97
CA ILE A 12 -13.17 6.94 -0.53
C ILE A 12 -14.39 7.72 -1.03
N PHE A 13 -15.27 7.03 -1.73
CA PHE A 13 -16.54 7.57 -2.20
C PHE A 13 -17.60 7.52 -1.10
N SER A 14 -18.56 8.44 -1.14
CA SER A 14 -19.77 8.33 -0.30
C SER A 14 -20.53 7.04 -0.62
N GLY A 15 -20.99 6.35 0.43
CA GLY A 15 -21.67 5.06 0.33
C GLY A 15 -21.14 4.07 1.35
N THR A 16 -21.38 2.78 1.16
CA THR A 16 -20.91 1.75 2.07
C THR A 16 -19.45 1.34 1.80
N ILE A 17 -18.81 0.68 2.76
CA ILE A 17 -17.50 0.04 2.54
C ILE A 17 -17.60 -1.02 1.42
N MET A 18 -18.71 -1.79 1.41
CA MET A 18 -19.00 -2.76 0.36
C MET A 18 -18.97 -2.12 -1.03
N ASP A 19 -19.66 -0.99 -1.22
CA ASP A 19 -19.71 -0.27 -2.49
C ASP A 19 -18.33 0.26 -2.89
N ASN A 20 -17.58 0.76 -1.93
CA ASN A 20 -16.23 1.27 -2.15
C ASN A 20 -15.27 0.20 -2.68
N ILE A 21 -15.32 -1.01 -2.14
CA ILE A 21 -14.49 -2.12 -2.63
C ILE A 21 -15.02 -2.61 -3.99
N ARG A 22 -16.37 -2.78 -4.13
CA ARG A 22 -17.02 -3.22 -5.36
C ARG A 22 -16.80 -2.26 -6.55
N TYR A 23 -16.41 -1.01 -6.27
CA TYR A 23 -16.06 -0.08 -7.34
C TYR A 23 -14.93 -0.60 -8.24
N GLY A 24 -14.05 -1.47 -7.75
CA GLY A 24 -13.03 -2.14 -8.55
C GLY A 24 -13.58 -3.08 -9.63
N ASN A 25 -14.71 -3.73 -9.33
CA ASN A 25 -15.47 -4.57 -10.26
C ASN A 25 -16.96 -4.55 -9.89
N ARG A 26 -17.75 -3.77 -10.61
CA ARG A 26 -19.17 -3.54 -10.30
C ARG A 26 -20.05 -4.78 -10.44
N THR A 27 -19.57 -5.83 -11.10
CA THR A 27 -20.30 -7.11 -11.26
C THR A 27 -19.91 -8.16 -10.24
N ALA A 28 -18.97 -7.84 -9.33
CA ALA A 28 -18.52 -8.76 -8.30
C ALA A 28 -19.61 -9.04 -7.25
N SER A 29 -19.70 -10.28 -6.81
CA SER A 29 -20.58 -10.69 -5.72
C SER A 29 -20.09 -10.16 -4.36
N ASP A 30 -20.95 -10.22 -3.33
CA ASP A 30 -20.55 -9.88 -1.96
C ASP A 30 -19.41 -10.79 -1.47
N GLU A 31 -19.44 -12.07 -1.83
CA GLU A 31 -18.40 -13.05 -1.49
C GLU A 31 -17.06 -12.67 -2.13
N ASP A 32 -17.05 -12.16 -3.37
CA ASP A 32 -15.84 -11.71 -4.04
C ASP A 32 -15.24 -10.48 -3.33
N VAL A 33 -16.09 -9.53 -2.94
CA VAL A 33 -15.68 -8.35 -2.17
C VAL A 33 -15.07 -8.75 -0.83
N ILE A 34 -15.75 -9.63 -0.08
CA ILE A 34 -15.29 -10.13 1.22
C ILE A 34 -13.96 -10.89 1.07
N ARG A 35 -13.83 -11.73 0.03
CA ARG A 35 -12.58 -12.44 -0.27
C ARG A 35 -11.43 -11.48 -0.55
N ALA A 36 -11.64 -10.45 -1.36
CA ALA A 36 -10.64 -9.43 -1.64
C ALA A 36 -10.21 -8.69 -0.37
N ALA A 37 -11.16 -8.30 0.48
CA ALA A 37 -10.89 -7.65 1.75
C ALA A 37 -10.09 -8.54 2.72
N LYS A 38 -10.41 -9.84 2.81
CA LYS A 38 -9.65 -10.81 3.61
C LYS A 38 -8.21 -10.94 3.11
N THR A 39 -8.03 -11.02 1.81
CA THR A 39 -6.70 -11.18 1.20
C THR A 39 -5.76 -10.02 1.54
N VAL A 40 -6.25 -8.79 1.55
CA VAL A 40 -5.44 -7.61 1.87
C VAL A 40 -5.52 -7.19 3.35
N CYS A 41 -6.00 -8.04 4.24
CA CYS A 41 -6.10 -7.77 5.68
C CYS A 41 -7.06 -6.62 6.06
N ALA A 42 -8.06 -6.33 5.24
CA ALA A 42 -9.07 -5.31 5.52
C ALA A 42 -10.29 -5.86 6.28
N HIS A 43 -10.52 -7.17 6.23
CA HIS A 43 -11.75 -7.80 6.75
C HIS A 43 -11.98 -7.55 8.23
N ASP A 44 -10.96 -7.74 9.06
CA ASP A 44 -11.11 -7.77 10.51
C ASP A 44 -11.57 -6.41 11.03
N PHE A 45 -10.88 -5.31 10.65
CA PHE A 45 -11.33 -3.99 11.07
C PHE A 45 -12.72 -3.60 10.52
N ILE A 46 -13.09 -4.09 9.31
CA ILE A 46 -14.42 -3.86 8.77
C ILE A 46 -15.47 -4.54 9.64
N MET A 47 -15.22 -5.76 10.12
CA MET A 47 -16.15 -6.50 10.98
C MET A 47 -16.26 -5.91 12.40
N GLU A 48 -15.28 -5.16 12.86
CA GLU A 48 -15.33 -4.41 14.13
C GLU A 48 -16.23 -3.16 14.06
N MET A 49 -16.56 -2.69 12.84
CA MET A 49 -17.46 -1.56 12.66
C MET A 49 -18.92 -1.96 12.91
N GLU A 50 -19.72 -1.02 13.42
CA GLU A 50 -21.11 -1.21 13.84
C GLU A 50 -21.98 -1.96 12.80
N ASN A 51 -21.82 -1.63 11.50
CA ASN A 51 -22.57 -2.24 10.39
C ASN A 51 -21.67 -3.07 9.45
N GLY A 52 -20.44 -3.41 9.87
CA GLY A 52 -19.51 -4.17 9.07
C GLY A 52 -19.30 -3.56 7.66
N TYR A 53 -19.43 -4.38 6.63
CA TYR A 53 -19.33 -3.94 5.23
C TYR A 53 -20.37 -2.91 4.80
N TYR A 54 -21.51 -2.84 5.49
CA TYR A 54 -22.58 -1.87 5.22
C TYR A 54 -22.43 -0.57 6.00
N THR A 55 -21.30 -0.38 6.70
CA THR A 55 -20.98 0.88 7.35
C THR A 55 -20.87 1.97 6.29
N GLU A 56 -21.67 3.04 6.48
CA GLU A 56 -21.63 4.21 5.61
C GLU A 56 -20.41 5.06 5.90
N VAL A 57 -19.71 5.43 4.84
CA VAL A 57 -18.55 6.34 4.85
C VAL A 57 -18.85 7.55 3.97
N ASN A 58 -18.45 8.72 4.46
CA ASN A 58 -18.59 9.97 3.72
C ASN A 58 -17.42 10.16 2.75
N GLU A 59 -17.55 11.13 1.84
CA GLU A 59 -16.43 11.57 1.02
C GLU A 59 -15.18 11.82 1.88
N ARG A 60 -14.04 11.29 1.44
CA ARG A 60 -12.75 11.25 2.15
C ARG A 60 -12.68 10.27 3.33
N GLY A 61 -13.74 9.50 3.63
CA GLY A 61 -13.70 8.48 4.69
C GLY A 61 -13.37 9.04 6.08
N SER A 62 -14.05 10.12 6.50
CA SER A 62 -13.77 10.85 7.76
C SER A 62 -13.83 9.99 9.03
N ARG A 63 -14.44 8.80 8.97
CA ARG A 63 -14.50 7.80 10.05
C ARG A 63 -13.41 6.72 9.97
N LEU A 64 -12.59 6.73 8.92
CA LEU A 64 -11.54 5.75 8.68
C LEU A 64 -10.16 6.36 8.93
N SER A 65 -9.27 5.59 9.55
CA SER A 65 -7.85 5.97 9.62
C SER A 65 -7.21 5.99 8.22
N ALA A 66 -6.05 6.61 8.08
CA ALA A 66 -5.31 6.60 6.82
C ALA A 66 -4.98 5.18 6.36
N GLY A 67 -4.57 4.30 7.28
CA GLY A 67 -4.28 2.90 7.00
C GLY A 67 -5.52 2.12 6.59
N GLN A 68 -6.65 2.31 7.26
CA GLN A 68 -7.92 1.66 6.90
C GLN A 68 -8.38 2.06 5.50
N ARG A 69 -8.29 3.35 5.14
CA ARG A 69 -8.57 3.81 3.76
C ARG A 69 -7.67 3.12 2.74
N GLN A 70 -6.39 2.98 3.07
CA GLN A 70 -5.42 2.33 2.18
C GLN A 70 -5.72 0.84 1.99
N LEU A 71 -6.09 0.11 3.06
CA LEU A 71 -6.51 -1.29 2.96
C LEU A 71 -7.78 -1.47 2.11
N ILE A 72 -8.77 -0.58 2.23
CA ILE A 72 -9.97 -0.58 1.35
C ILE A 72 -9.56 -0.36 -0.11
N SER A 73 -8.62 0.56 -0.36
CA SER A 73 -8.12 0.80 -1.71
C SER A 73 -7.35 -0.40 -2.27
N PHE A 74 -6.62 -1.13 -1.45
CA PHE A 74 -5.98 -2.39 -1.84
C PHE A 74 -7.01 -3.45 -2.23
N ALA A 75 -8.09 -3.62 -1.43
CA ALA A 75 -9.17 -4.54 -1.74
C ALA A 75 -9.87 -4.19 -3.07
N ARG A 76 -10.11 -2.89 -3.30
CA ARG A 76 -10.65 -2.37 -4.58
C ARG A 76 -9.74 -2.71 -5.76
N ALA A 77 -8.44 -2.48 -5.63
CA ALA A 77 -7.45 -2.75 -6.66
C ALA A 77 -7.32 -4.26 -6.93
N LEU A 78 -7.33 -5.08 -5.87
CA LEU A 78 -7.30 -6.53 -6.00
C LEU A 78 -8.51 -7.07 -6.75
N LEU A 79 -9.70 -6.54 -6.44
CA LEU A 79 -10.97 -6.92 -7.07
C LEU A 79 -11.02 -6.50 -8.56
N ALA A 80 -10.36 -5.40 -8.92
CA ALA A 80 -10.22 -4.95 -10.30
C ALA A 80 -9.29 -5.84 -11.14
N ASP A 81 -8.45 -6.64 -10.48
CA ASP A 81 -7.48 -7.58 -11.05
C ASP A 81 -6.68 -7.03 -12.25
N PRO A 82 -5.92 -5.93 -12.09
CA PRO A 82 -5.11 -5.38 -13.16
C PRO A 82 -3.84 -6.24 -13.38
N LYS A 83 -3.36 -6.30 -14.61
CA LYS A 83 -2.08 -6.95 -14.95
C LYS A 83 -0.88 -6.08 -14.59
N VAL A 84 -1.03 -4.78 -14.71
CA VAL A 84 -0.02 -3.77 -14.37
C VAL A 84 -0.58 -2.89 -13.26
N LEU A 85 0.19 -2.69 -12.21
CA LEU A 85 -0.19 -1.87 -11.07
C LEU A 85 0.84 -0.75 -10.87
N ILE A 86 0.35 0.47 -10.74
CA ILE A 86 1.16 1.64 -10.37
C ILE A 86 0.70 2.11 -9.00
N LEU A 87 1.64 2.17 -8.06
CA LEU A 87 1.40 2.56 -6.68
C LEU A 87 2.25 3.78 -6.33
N ASP A 88 1.61 4.80 -5.77
CA ASP A 88 2.29 5.89 -5.11
C ASP A 88 2.08 5.73 -3.60
N GLU A 89 3.15 5.39 -2.88
CA GLU A 89 3.09 5.02 -1.47
C GLU A 89 2.91 6.27 -0.60
N ALA A 90 1.91 6.25 0.30
CA ALA A 90 1.67 7.35 1.22
C ALA A 90 2.75 7.46 2.30
N THR A 91 3.13 8.70 2.64
CA THR A 91 4.13 9.02 3.69
C THR A 91 3.51 9.31 5.05
N SER A 92 2.20 9.12 5.24
CA SER A 92 1.50 9.44 6.49
C SER A 92 2.03 8.61 7.66
N SER A 93 2.07 9.22 8.84
CA SER A 93 2.35 8.51 10.09
C SER A 93 1.23 7.51 10.37
N ILE A 94 1.57 6.23 10.38
CA ILE A 94 0.67 5.11 10.65
C ILE A 94 1.28 4.37 11.84
N ASP A 95 0.43 3.89 12.75
CA ASP A 95 0.87 3.06 13.87
C ASP A 95 1.49 1.75 13.39
N THR A 96 2.35 1.14 14.22
CA THR A 96 3.13 -0.03 13.85
C THR A 96 2.28 -1.25 13.49
N GLU A 97 1.14 -1.45 14.15
CA GLU A 97 0.26 -2.58 13.89
C GLU A 97 -0.41 -2.45 12.52
N THR A 98 -1.00 -1.29 12.25
CA THR A 98 -1.58 -0.98 10.94
C THR A 98 -0.53 -1.04 9.82
N GLU A 99 0.71 -0.60 10.10
CA GLU A 99 1.83 -0.71 9.16
C GLU A 99 2.10 -2.15 8.74
N LEU A 100 2.12 -3.09 9.68
CA LEU A 100 2.31 -4.51 9.39
C LEU A 100 1.17 -5.09 8.54
N LEU A 101 -0.07 -4.69 8.81
CA LEU A 101 -1.23 -5.09 8.00
C LEU A 101 -1.13 -4.55 6.57
N LEU A 102 -0.72 -3.29 6.42
CA LEU A 102 -0.51 -2.67 5.12
C LEU A 102 0.59 -3.37 4.31
N GLN A 103 1.72 -3.70 4.95
CA GLN A 103 2.81 -4.43 4.28
C GLN A 103 2.35 -5.81 3.82
N LYS A 104 1.60 -6.54 4.66
CA LYS A 104 1.03 -7.84 4.31
C LYS A 104 0.01 -7.71 3.17
N GLY A 105 -0.91 -6.77 3.26
CA GLY A 105 -1.91 -6.50 2.22
C GLY A 105 -1.28 -6.10 0.89
N LEU A 106 -0.25 -5.25 0.93
CA LEU A 106 0.53 -4.86 -0.25
C LEU A 106 1.23 -6.06 -0.89
N SER A 107 1.88 -6.91 -0.09
CA SER A 107 2.54 -8.11 -0.58
C SER A 107 1.56 -9.03 -1.34
N GLU A 108 0.34 -9.22 -0.80
CA GLU A 108 -0.69 -10.01 -1.47
C GLU A 108 -1.18 -9.34 -2.77
N LEU A 109 -1.35 -8.02 -2.75
CA LEU A 109 -1.77 -7.26 -3.92
C LEU A 109 -0.75 -7.34 -5.07
N LEU A 110 0.53 -7.40 -4.77
CA LEU A 110 1.61 -7.42 -5.78
C LEU A 110 1.81 -8.79 -6.43
N LYS A 111 1.34 -9.88 -5.84
CA LYS A 111 1.54 -11.25 -6.34
C LYS A 111 1.01 -11.42 -7.76
N GLY A 112 1.86 -11.97 -8.65
CA GLY A 112 1.49 -12.31 -10.03
C GLY A 112 1.26 -11.12 -10.95
N ARG A 113 1.70 -9.90 -10.57
CA ARG A 113 1.52 -8.68 -11.35
C ARG A 113 2.84 -7.98 -11.63
N THR A 114 2.89 -7.25 -12.74
CA THR A 114 3.94 -6.26 -12.96
C THR A 114 3.58 -4.99 -12.20
N SER A 115 4.46 -4.57 -11.29
CA SER A 115 4.16 -3.43 -10.41
C SER A 115 5.26 -2.38 -10.48
N PHE A 116 4.84 -1.11 -10.56
CA PHE A 116 5.69 0.06 -10.42
C PHE A 116 5.30 0.77 -9.13
N ILE A 117 6.26 0.94 -8.23
CA ILE A 117 6.00 1.50 -6.90
C ILE A 117 6.87 2.73 -6.71
N ILE A 118 6.26 3.87 -6.46
CA ILE A 118 6.95 5.05 -5.95
C ILE A 118 7.01 4.86 -4.44
N ALA A 119 8.15 4.34 -3.97
CA ALA A 119 8.27 3.87 -2.60
C ALA A 119 8.95 4.91 -1.70
N HIS A 120 8.37 5.09 -0.53
CA HIS A 120 8.90 5.92 0.54
C HIS A 120 9.39 5.09 1.74
N ARG A 121 9.14 3.77 1.73
CA ARG A 121 9.48 2.85 2.83
C ARG A 121 10.57 1.88 2.40
N LEU A 122 11.60 1.73 3.24
CA LEU A 122 12.71 0.82 2.97
C LEU A 122 12.25 -0.64 2.79
N SER A 123 11.22 -1.08 3.53
CA SER A 123 10.67 -2.44 3.42
C SER A 123 10.11 -2.74 2.03
N THR A 124 9.45 -1.76 1.42
CA THR A 124 8.92 -1.88 0.06
C THR A 124 10.06 -1.91 -0.97
N ILE A 125 11.03 -1.03 -0.83
CA ILE A 125 12.17 -0.91 -1.75
C ILE A 125 13.03 -2.19 -1.73
N LYS A 126 13.37 -2.68 -0.55
CA LYS A 126 14.27 -3.82 -0.35
C LYS A 126 13.81 -5.09 -1.06
N ASN A 127 12.50 -5.32 -1.13
CA ASN A 127 11.92 -6.52 -1.72
C ASN A 127 11.59 -6.38 -3.22
N SER A 128 11.96 -5.27 -3.84
CA SER A 128 11.71 -5.02 -5.26
C SER A 128 12.71 -5.79 -6.15
N ASN A 129 12.23 -6.32 -7.27
CA ASN A 129 13.09 -7.00 -8.25
C ASN A 129 14.06 -6.06 -8.95
N CYS A 130 13.71 -4.80 -9.08
CA CYS A 130 14.53 -3.76 -9.69
C CYS A 130 14.21 -2.42 -9.02
N ILE A 131 15.23 -1.71 -8.59
CA ILE A 131 15.14 -0.39 -8.01
C ILE A 131 15.70 0.61 -9.02
N LEU A 132 15.00 1.71 -9.21
CA LEU A 132 15.44 2.85 -9.99
C LEU A 132 15.62 4.04 -9.05
N TYR A 133 16.84 4.53 -8.90
CA TYR A 133 17.09 5.79 -8.21
C TYR A 133 17.00 6.94 -9.21
N VAL A 134 16.02 7.81 -9.02
CA VAL A 134 15.72 8.92 -9.94
C VAL A 134 16.03 10.24 -9.25
N ASP A 135 16.82 11.08 -9.90
CA ASP A 135 17.05 12.46 -9.48
C ASP A 135 16.97 13.41 -10.69
N ARG A 136 16.32 14.54 -10.49
CA ARG A 136 16.14 15.62 -11.50
C ARG A 136 15.63 15.15 -12.88
N GLY A 137 14.85 14.06 -12.87
CA GLY A 137 14.26 13.50 -14.09
C GLY A 137 15.09 12.41 -14.76
N ASP A 138 16.31 12.14 -14.28
CA ASP A 138 17.19 11.11 -14.81
C ASP A 138 17.28 9.89 -13.89
N ILE A 139 17.43 8.70 -14.47
CA ILE A 139 17.72 7.46 -13.73
C ILE A 139 19.23 7.41 -13.51
N LEU A 140 19.68 7.68 -12.28
CA LEU A 140 21.10 7.68 -11.92
C LEU A 140 21.62 6.28 -11.60
N GLU A 141 20.80 5.43 -10.96
CA GLU A 141 21.19 4.09 -10.57
C GLU A 141 20.04 3.12 -10.84
N ARG A 142 20.41 1.88 -11.18
CA ARG A 142 19.48 0.79 -11.45
C ARG A 142 20.07 -0.53 -10.98
N GLY A 143 19.30 -1.35 -10.27
CA GLY A 143 19.72 -2.67 -9.82
C GLY A 143 18.81 -3.24 -8.75
N THR A 144 19.21 -4.36 -8.17
CA THR A 144 18.61 -4.91 -6.95
C THR A 144 19.10 -4.15 -5.71
N HIS A 145 18.49 -4.40 -4.57
CA HIS A 145 18.91 -3.83 -3.30
C HIS A 145 20.40 -4.11 -3.00
N GLU A 146 20.81 -5.36 -3.14
CA GLU A 146 22.18 -5.82 -2.87
C GLU A 146 23.19 -5.18 -3.82
N GLU A 147 22.86 -5.12 -5.11
CA GLU A 147 23.73 -4.51 -6.14
C GLU A 147 23.96 -3.02 -5.86
N LEU A 148 22.89 -2.29 -5.54
CA LEU A 148 22.97 -0.86 -5.27
C LEU A 148 23.69 -0.55 -3.95
N LEU A 149 23.53 -1.38 -2.92
CA LEU A 149 24.30 -1.26 -1.70
C LEU A 149 25.80 -1.48 -1.95
N ALA A 150 26.16 -2.47 -2.79
CA ALA A 150 27.55 -2.76 -3.14
C ALA A 150 28.22 -1.62 -3.94
N GLN A 151 27.45 -0.90 -4.75
CA GLN A 151 27.92 0.27 -5.54
C GLN A 151 28.27 1.47 -4.64
N LYS A 152 27.71 1.56 -3.43
CA LYS A 152 27.89 2.69 -2.48
C LYS A 152 27.59 4.06 -3.08
N GLY A 153 26.61 4.12 -3.99
CA GLY A 153 26.18 5.33 -4.68
C GLY A 153 25.14 6.13 -3.90
N GLU A 154 24.27 6.85 -4.61
CA GLU A 154 23.23 7.70 -4.01
C GLU A 154 22.16 6.89 -3.30
N TYR A 155 21.76 5.73 -3.86
CA TYR A 155 20.85 4.81 -3.18
C TYR A 155 21.41 4.32 -1.83
N TYR A 156 22.70 3.97 -1.77
CA TYR A 156 23.35 3.59 -0.52
C TYR A 156 23.29 4.70 0.53
N LYS A 157 23.59 5.94 0.13
CA LYS A 157 23.53 7.10 1.04
C LYS A 157 22.12 7.31 1.58
N LEU A 158 21.11 7.23 0.70
CA LEU A 158 19.70 7.33 1.09
C LEU A 158 19.31 6.22 2.07
N TYR A 159 19.70 4.98 1.78
CA TYR A 159 19.43 3.83 2.63
C TYR A 159 20.04 4.02 4.03
N MET A 160 21.33 4.39 4.11
CA MET A 160 22.04 4.58 5.37
C MET A 160 21.45 5.72 6.20
N SER A 161 21.06 6.83 5.57
CA SER A 161 20.44 7.96 6.29
C SER A 161 19.11 7.59 6.95
N GLN A 162 18.30 6.73 6.31
CA GLN A 162 17.05 6.23 6.90
C GLN A 162 17.31 5.17 7.98
N PHE A 163 18.35 4.36 7.82
CA PHE A 163 18.73 3.35 8.80
C PHE A 163 19.27 3.99 10.08
N ASP A 164 20.13 5.00 9.98
CA ASP A 164 20.67 5.74 11.12
C ASP A 164 19.55 6.45 11.90
N PHE A 165 18.55 6.99 11.21
CA PHE A 165 17.39 7.58 11.88
C PHE A 165 16.59 6.54 12.69
N LEU A 166 16.38 5.33 12.15
CA LEU A 166 15.66 4.26 12.84
C LEU A 166 16.45 3.70 14.04
N THR A 167 17.77 3.67 13.97
CA THR A 167 18.64 3.17 15.06
C THR A 167 18.91 4.22 16.13
N SER A 168 18.73 5.51 15.84
CA SER A 168 18.92 6.62 16.78
C SER A 168 17.67 6.94 17.63
N LEU A 169 16.52 6.31 17.35
CA LEU A 169 15.34 6.42 18.21
C LEU A 169 15.61 5.68 19.54
N PRO A 170 15.39 6.32 20.70
CA PRO A 170 15.53 5.63 21.98
C PRO A 170 14.54 4.45 22.04
N PRO A 171 14.91 3.33 22.70
CA PRO A 171 13.97 2.23 22.88
C PRO A 171 12.71 2.77 23.57
N SER A 172 11.55 2.50 22.99
CA SER A 172 10.26 2.84 23.59
C SER A 172 10.21 2.20 24.98
N GLU A 173 10.20 3.03 26.02
CA GLU A 173 9.97 2.56 27.38
C GLU A 173 8.60 1.85 27.43
N SER A 174 8.66 0.59 27.81
CA SER A 174 7.52 -0.31 28.03
C SER A 174 6.69 0.09 29.24
#